data_80bfcc5a1cd9a67db7346d2d74d2fb50
#
_entry.id   80bfcc5a1cd9a67db7346d2d74d2fb50
#
_cell.length_a   1.000
_cell.length_b   1.000
_cell.length_c   1.000
_cell.angle_alpha   90.00
_cell.angle_beta   90.00
_cell.angle_gamma   90.00
#
_symmetry.space_group_name_H-M   'P 1'
#
loop_
_entity.id
_entity.type
_entity.pdbx_description
1 polymer ?
#
loop_
_entity_poly.entity_id
_entity_poly.type
_entity_poly.pdbx_seq_one_letter_code
_entity_poly.pdbx_strand_id
1 'polypeptide(L)'
;MGRIGKVFKNQEVNFINLKIKTIKTTSVRETVLKFKIMKKHFGNFVLLLVLCVSLTSCYTQTYSVGSGAQTGVKVKEKNHYLIGGLAPLKTSNPIKMAGDAKNYDVTTTHSFVDLLINLLTGGIYTPTTTIVKK
;
A
#
# COMPACT_ATOMS: atom_id res chain seq x y z
N MET A 1 -53.48 -5.86 -56.17
CA MET A 1 -52.19 -5.22 -56.02
C MET A 1 -51.75 -4.99 -54.58
N GLY A 2 -52.46 -5.37 -53.53
CA GLY A 2 -52.10 -5.07 -52.11
C GLY A 2 -51.32 -6.15 -51.34
N ARG A 3 -51.22 -7.39 -51.81
CA ARG A 3 -50.59 -8.49 -51.04
C ARG A 3 -49.07 -8.51 -51.17
N ILE A 4 -48.52 -8.16 -52.33
CA ILE A 4 -47.08 -8.19 -52.60
C ILE A 4 -46.33 -7.12 -51.79
N GLY A 5 -46.86 -5.92 -51.72
CA GLY A 5 -46.24 -4.84 -50.93
C GLY A 5 -46.19 -5.10 -49.43
N LYS A 6 -47.12 -5.88 -48.83
CA LYS A 6 -47.03 -6.26 -47.42
C LYS A 6 -45.92 -7.28 -47.13
N VAL A 7 -45.67 -8.19 -48.07
CA VAL A 7 -44.61 -9.20 -47.93
C VAL A 7 -43.22 -8.54 -48.01
N PHE A 8 -42.98 -7.61 -48.91
CA PHE A 8 -41.72 -6.89 -49.02
C PHE A 8 -41.47 -6.02 -47.78
N LYS A 9 -42.50 -5.32 -47.27
CA LYS A 9 -42.38 -4.53 -46.06
C LYS A 9 -42.04 -5.36 -44.80
N ASN A 10 -42.62 -6.56 -44.66
CA ASN A 10 -42.31 -7.47 -43.57
C ASN A 10 -40.88 -8.06 -43.66
N GLN A 11 -40.39 -8.30 -44.88
CA GLN A 11 -38.98 -8.74 -45.10
C GLN A 11 -37.98 -7.65 -44.68
N GLU A 12 -38.20 -6.42 -45.06
CA GLU A 12 -37.34 -5.30 -44.64
C GLU A 12 -37.33 -5.08 -43.16
N VAL A 13 -38.51 -5.11 -42.48
CA VAL A 13 -38.60 -4.97 -41.03
C VAL A 13 -37.87 -6.08 -40.31
N ASN A 14 -37.98 -7.33 -40.78
CA ASN A 14 -37.22 -8.45 -40.21
C ASN A 14 -35.70 -8.31 -40.40
N PHE A 15 -35.26 -7.85 -41.56
CA PHE A 15 -33.83 -7.64 -41.83
C PHE A 15 -33.26 -6.51 -40.95
N ILE A 16 -33.97 -5.43 -40.76
CA ILE A 16 -33.60 -4.33 -39.85
C ILE A 16 -33.53 -4.80 -38.41
N ASN A 17 -34.53 -5.57 -37.97
CA ASN A 17 -34.54 -6.11 -36.61
C ASN A 17 -33.39 -7.07 -36.33
N LEU A 18 -33.03 -7.95 -37.30
CA LEU A 18 -31.87 -8.80 -37.21
C LEU A 18 -30.56 -7.98 -37.11
N LYS A 19 -30.43 -6.95 -37.95
CA LYS A 19 -29.26 -6.06 -37.93
C LYS A 19 -29.10 -5.32 -36.61
N ILE A 20 -30.20 -4.80 -36.06
CA ILE A 20 -30.23 -4.13 -34.74
C ILE A 20 -29.86 -5.12 -33.62
N LYS A 21 -30.39 -6.32 -33.65
CA LYS A 21 -30.06 -7.39 -32.67
C LYS A 21 -28.59 -7.76 -32.72
N THR A 22 -28.01 -7.90 -33.92
CA THR A 22 -26.57 -8.19 -34.08
C THR A 22 -25.70 -7.08 -33.55
N ILE A 23 -26.01 -5.81 -33.86
CA ILE A 23 -25.27 -4.63 -33.40
C ILE A 23 -25.32 -4.53 -31.85
N LYS A 24 -26.51 -4.72 -31.26
CA LYS A 24 -26.64 -4.71 -29.78
C LYS A 24 -25.81 -5.81 -29.14
N THR A 25 -25.84 -7.03 -29.70
CA THR A 25 -25.08 -8.16 -29.14
C THR A 25 -23.58 -7.94 -29.23
N THR A 26 -23.08 -7.38 -30.35
CA THR A 26 -21.66 -7.06 -30.53
C THR A 26 -21.20 -5.96 -29.58
N SER A 27 -21.99 -4.89 -29.43
CA SER A 27 -21.67 -3.78 -28.51
C SER A 27 -21.61 -4.24 -27.06
N VAL A 28 -22.55 -5.08 -26.62
CA VAL A 28 -22.53 -5.64 -25.24
C VAL A 28 -21.33 -6.56 -25.01
N ARG A 29 -20.96 -7.38 -26.01
CA ARG A 29 -19.77 -8.24 -25.93
C ARG A 29 -18.49 -7.42 -25.80
N GLU A 30 -18.34 -6.38 -26.57
CA GLU A 30 -17.18 -5.48 -26.51
C GLU A 30 -17.07 -4.80 -25.14
N THR A 31 -18.17 -4.30 -24.58
CA THR A 31 -18.16 -3.67 -23.25
C THR A 31 -17.84 -4.68 -22.14
N VAL A 32 -18.38 -5.88 -22.20
CA VAL A 32 -18.09 -6.96 -21.22
C VAL A 32 -16.63 -7.40 -21.31
N LEU A 33 -16.08 -7.55 -22.52
CA LEU A 33 -14.67 -7.89 -22.71
C LEU A 33 -13.74 -6.80 -22.16
N LYS A 34 -14.02 -5.53 -22.45
CA LYS A 34 -13.25 -4.38 -21.90
C LYS A 34 -13.30 -4.37 -20.38
N PHE A 35 -14.47 -4.62 -19.81
CA PHE A 35 -14.63 -4.66 -18.34
C PHE A 35 -13.88 -5.82 -17.69
N LYS A 36 -13.85 -6.98 -18.34
CA LYS A 36 -13.11 -8.16 -17.87
C LYS A 36 -11.59 -7.97 -17.92
N ILE A 37 -11.10 -7.35 -19.01
CA ILE A 37 -9.67 -7.00 -19.17
C ILE A 37 -9.27 -5.96 -18.13
N MET A 38 -10.10 -4.92 -17.91
CA MET A 38 -9.84 -3.87 -16.94
C MET A 38 -9.76 -4.41 -15.51
N LYS A 39 -10.64 -5.35 -15.12
CA LYS A 39 -10.55 -6.02 -13.80
C LYS A 39 -9.24 -6.79 -13.61
N LYS A 40 -8.77 -7.49 -14.64
CA LYS A 40 -7.51 -8.25 -14.57
C LYS A 40 -6.31 -7.33 -14.38
N HIS A 41 -6.24 -6.23 -15.12
CA HIS A 41 -5.15 -5.26 -14.99
C HIS A 41 -5.23 -4.44 -13.70
N PHE A 42 -6.44 -4.14 -13.23
CA PHE A 42 -6.66 -3.45 -11.97
C PHE A 42 -6.14 -4.27 -10.78
N GLY A 43 -6.40 -5.58 -10.75
CA GLY A 43 -5.84 -6.48 -9.72
C GLY A 43 -4.31 -6.49 -9.70
N ASN A 44 -3.69 -6.59 -10.88
CA ASN A 44 -2.22 -6.53 -10.99
C ASN A 44 -1.66 -5.16 -10.59
N PHE A 45 -2.34 -4.07 -10.92
CA PHE A 45 -1.94 -2.72 -10.55
C PHE A 45 -2.00 -2.52 -9.03
N VAL A 46 -3.08 -2.97 -8.38
CA VAL A 46 -3.22 -2.93 -6.93
C VAL A 46 -2.14 -3.78 -6.25
N LEU A 47 -1.85 -4.98 -6.76
CA LEU A 47 -0.79 -5.84 -6.24
C LEU A 47 0.58 -5.16 -6.34
N LEU A 48 0.88 -4.53 -7.47
CA LEU A 48 2.12 -3.77 -7.67
C LEU A 48 2.23 -2.58 -6.72
N LEU A 49 1.13 -1.85 -6.50
CA LEU A 49 1.07 -0.72 -5.57
C LEU A 49 1.34 -1.18 -4.14
N VAL A 50 0.72 -2.27 -3.70
CA VAL A 50 0.95 -2.86 -2.37
C VAL A 50 2.40 -3.30 -2.21
N LEU A 51 3.00 -3.91 -3.23
CA LEU A 51 4.40 -4.31 -3.22
C LEU A 51 5.33 -3.09 -3.11
N CYS A 52 5.09 -2.02 -3.84
CA CYS A 52 5.86 -0.78 -3.76
C CYS A 52 5.80 -0.13 -2.37
N VAL A 53 4.61 -0.08 -1.75
CA VAL A 53 4.43 0.45 -0.39
C VAL A 53 5.14 -0.41 0.64
N SER A 54 5.19 -1.73 0.45
CA SER A 54 5.89 -2.65 1.37
C SER A 54 7.41 -2.44 1.38
N LEU A 55 8.01 -2.01 0.28
CA LEU A 55 9.45 -1.81 0.17
C LEU A 55 9.95 -0.54 0.86
N THR A 56 9.10 0.45 1.14
CA THR A 56 9.49 1.72 1.77
C THR A 56 9.48 1.67 3.30
N SER A 57 9.22 0.53 3.89
CA SER A 57 8.84 0.38 5.30
C SER A 57 9.99 0.31 6.29
N CYS A 58 11.25 0.14 5.85
CA CYS A 58 12.40 0.15 6.74
C CYS A 58 12.95 1.57 6.86
N TYR A 59 12.58 2.26 7.92
CA TYR A 59 13.09 3.59 8.22
C TYR A 59 14.12 3.54 9.35
N THR A 60 15.31 4.05 9.10
CA THR A 60 16.37 4.19 10.09
C THR A 60 16.86 5.64 10.10
N GLN A 61 16.81 6.27 11.24
CA GLN A 61 17.36 7.61 11.45
C GLN A 61 18.48 7.56 12.46
N THR A 62 19.62 8.10 12.10
CA THR A 62 20.79 8.21 12.97
C THR A 62 21.22 9.65 13.11
N TYR A 63 21.52 10.08 14.34
CA TYR A 63 22.16 11.35 14.60
C TYR A 63 23.27 11.17 15.64
N SER A 64 24.31 11.95 15.50
CA SER A 64 25.49 11.90 16.36
C SER A 64 25.51 13.08 17.31
N VAL A 65 25.92 12.84 18.56
CA VAL A 65 26.13 13.85 19.58
C VAL A 65 27.63 13.95 19.85
N GLY A 66 28.18 15.15 19.79
CA GLY A 66 29.62 15.36 19.88
C GLY A 66 30.36 14.77 18.68
N SER A 67 31.42 14.01 18.93
CA SER A 67 32.23 13.34 17.89
C SER A 67 31.71 11.96 17.50
N GLY A 68 30.47 11.60 17.93
CA GLY A 68 29.87 10.29 17.69
C GLY A 68 30.42 9.19 18.59
N ALA A 69 30.02 7.93 18.31
CA ALA A 69 30.39 6.79 19.13
C ALA A 69 31.89 6.51 19.11
N GLN A 70 32.49 6.35 20.28
CA GLN A 70 33.94 6.15 20.44
C GLN A 70 34.31 4.73 20.92
N THR A 71 33.43 4.08 21.70
CA THR A 71 33.74 2.82 22.38
C THR A 71 33.08 1.58 21.78
N GLY A 72 32.12 1.76 20.87
CA GLY A 72 31.40 0.66 20.23
C GLY A 72 30.34 -0.04 21.12
N VAL A 73 30.17 0.40 22.37
CA VAL A 73 29.16 -0.13 23.28
C VAL A 73 27.77 0.27 22.81
N LYS A 74 26.85 -0.69 22.70
CA LYS A 74 25.49 -0.49 22.22
C LYS A 74 24.46 -0.74 23.31
N VAL A 75 23.64 0.24 23.59
CA VAL A 75 22.48 0.13 24.48
C VAL A 75 21.22 0.22 23.64
N LYS A 76 20.27 -0.70 23.80
CA LYS A 76 19.01 -0.75 23.05
C LYS A 76 17.84 -0.61 23.99
N GLU A 77 16.86 0.20 23.60
CA GLU A 77 15.59 0.32 24.29
C GLU A 77 14.44 0.39 23.29
N LYS A 78 13.31 -0.22 23.61
CA LYS A 78 12.10 -0.18 22.78
C LYS A 78 11.20 0.97 23.21
N ASN A 79 10.73 1.71 22.23
CA ASN A 79 9.69 2.71 22.37
C ASN A 79 8.34 2.11 21.98
N HIS A 80 7.30 2.56 22.64
CA HIS A 80 5.94 2.13 22.41
C HIS A 80 5.08 3.35 22.09
N TYR A 81 4.44 3.33 20.94
CA TYR A 81 3.53 4.39 20.48
C TYR A 81 2.18 3.78 20.12
N LEU A 82 1.13 4.59 20.20
CA LEU A 82 -0.21 4.28 19.72
C LEU A 82 -0.59 5.17 18.55
N ILE A 83 -1.60 4.69 17.76
CA ILE A 83 -2.24 5.43 16.68
C ILE A 83 -1.20 5.96 15.67
N GLY A 84 -0.45 5.03 15.07
CA GLY A 84 0.53 5.40 14.03
C GLY A 84 1.70 6.26 14.53
N GLY A 85 2.02 6.24 15.84
CA GLY A 85 3.11 7.04 16.42
C GLY A 85 2.69 8.37 17.05
N LEU A 86 1.39 8.69 17.05
CA LEU A 86 0.89 9.97 17.57
C LEU A 86 0.88 10.05 19.11
N ALA A 87 0.60 8.94 19.79
CA ALA A 87 0.51 8.89 21.25
C ALA A 87 1.67 8.06 21.85
N PRO A 88 2.67 8.69 22.49
CA PRO A 88 3.75 7.95 23.14
C PRO A 88 3.26 7.32 24.45
N LEU A 89 3.41 6.00 24.60
CA LEU A 89 3.19 5.27 25.85
C LEU A 89 4.48 5.20 26.68
N LYS A 90 5.57 4.84 26.01
CA LYS A 90 6.90 4.76 26.61
C LYS A 90 7.94 5.14 25.56
N THR A 91 8.76 6.12 25.88
CA THR A 91 9.87 6.55 25.03
C THR A 91 11.19 6.38 25.76
N SER A 92 12.19 5.87 25.04
CA SER A 92 13.57 5.84 25.55
C SER A 92 14.13 7.25 25.64
N ASN A 93 14.98 7.48 26.64
CA ASN A 93 15.72 8.73 26.77
C ASN A 93 17.18 8.49 26.35
N PRO A 94 17.61 8.99 25.18
CA PRO A 94 18.97 8.77 24.69
C PRO A 94 20.06 9.27 25.62
N ILE A 95 19.78 10.36 26.35
CA ILE A 95 20.71 10.94 27.32
C ILE A 95 20.95 9.99 28.49
N LYS A 96 19.88 9.41 29.04
CA LYS A 96 19.99 8.39 30.10
C LYS A 96 20.66 7.13 29.63
N MET A 97 20.41 6.71 28.38
CA MET A 97 21.07 5.55 27.77
C MET A 97 22.56 5.79 27.51
N ALA A 98 22.94 7.03 27.17
CA ALA A 98 24.33 7.42 27.02
C ALA A 98 25.07 7.47 28.36
N GLY A 99 24.36 7.77 29.49
CA GLY A 99 25.00 7.95 30.80
C GLY A 99 25.98 9.10 30.76
N ASP A 100 27.23 8.85 31.18
CA ASP A 100 28.29 9.87 31.26
C ASP A 100 29.03 10.11 29.93
N ALA A 101 28.66 9.40 28.85
CA ALA A 101 29.28 9.56 27.56
C ALA A 101 28.90 10.92 26.92
N LYS A 102 29.90 11.76 26.64
CA LYS A 102 29.72 13.06 25.94
C LYS A 102 29.57 12.87 24.44
N ASN A 103 30.10 11.78 23.89
CA ASN A 103 30.08 11.45 22.48
C ASN A 103 29.35 10.14 22.27
N TYR A 104 28.29 10.15 21.48
CA TYR A 104 27.49 8.96 21.19
C TYR A 104 26.63 9.15 19.94
N ASP A 105 26.24 8.03 19.33
CA ASP A 105 25.32 8.00 18.20
C ASP A 105 23.97 7.46 18.66
N VAL A 106 22.90 8.11 18.24
CA VAL A 106 21.53 7.66 18.47
C VAL A 106 20.94 7.20 17.15
N THR A 107 20.54 5.93 17.09
CA THR A 107 19.86 5.36 15.94
C THR A 107 18.47 4.91 16.34
N THR A 108 17.46 5.45 15.67
CA THR A 108 16.08 4.99 15.80
C THR A 108 15.72 4.22 14.55
N THR A 109 15.25 2.99 14.73
CA THR A 109 14.89 2.11 13.63
C THR A 109 13.52 1.47 13.84
N HIS A 110 12.79 1.30 12.76
CA HIS A 110 11.67 0.40 12.67
C HIS A 110 12.17 -0.94 12.13
N SER A 111 12.20 -1.96 12.97
CA SER A 111 12.55 -3.29 12.53
C SER A 111 11.40 -3.94 11.75
N PHE A 112 11.72 -4.96 10.96
CA PHE A 112 10.68 -5.75 10.25
C PHE A 112 9.63 -6.32 11.21
N VAL A 113 10.04 -6.73 12.41
CA VAL A 113 9.13 -7.24 13.45
C VAL A 113 8.21 -6.13 13.96
N ASP A 114 8.74 -4.92 14.17
CA ASP A 114 7.95 -3.76 14.61
C ASP A 114 6.90 -3.39 13.56
N LEU A 115 7.26 -3.49 12.29
CA LEU A 115 6.35 -3.29 11.17
C LEU A 115 5.25 -4.36 11.10
N LEU A 116 5.62 -5.63 11.29
CA LEU A 116 4.67 -6.73 11.29
C LEU A 116 3.62 -6.56 12.40
N ILE A 117 4.08 -6.19 13.60
CA ILE A 117 3.20 -5.90 14.74
C ILE A 117 2.28 -4.71 14.43
N ASN A 118 2.80 -3.64 13.84
CA ASN A 118 2.02 -2.49 13.41
C ASN A 118 0.93 -2.90 12.42
N LEU A 119 1.27 -3.72 11.43
CA LEU A 119 0.33 -4.21 10.42
C LEU A 119 -0.76 -5.11 11.06
N LEU A 120 -0.38 -6.04 11.94
CA LEU A 120 -1.32 -6.93 12.64
C LEU A 120 -2.29 -6.18 13.57
N THR A 121 -1.85 -5.05 14.13
CA THR A 121 -2.69 -4.20 14.98
C THR A 121 -3.45 -3.13 14.20
N GLY A 122 -3.40 -3.15 12.86
CA GLY A 122 -4.05 -2.16 12.02
C GLY A 122 -3.53 -0.74 12.24
N GLY A 123 -2.25 -0.58 12.60
CA GLY A 123 -1.62 0.71 12.87
C GLY A 123 -1.90 1.29 14.27
N ILE A 124 -2.66 0.57 15.11
CA ILE A 124 -2.96 1.05 16.46
C ILE A 124 -1.72 1.04 17.35
N TYR A 125 -0.88 0.02 17.25
CA TYR A 125 0.35 -0.10 18.02
C TYR A 125 1.58 -0.04 17.11
N THR A 126 2.47 0.93 17.40
CA THR A 126 3.65 1.22 16.57
C THR A 126 4.90 1.19 17.44
N PRO A 127 5.56 0.03 17.60
CA PRO A 127 6.82 -0.06 18.31
C PRO A 127 7.98 0.48 17.45
N THR A 128 8.99 1.06 18.10
CA THR A 128 10.26 1.44 17.50
C THR A 128 11.42 1.06 18.41
N THR A 129 12.62 0.95 17.87
CA THR A 129 13.81 0.61 18.65
C THR A 129 14.80 1.76 18.58
N THR A 130 15.20 2.29 19.73
CA THR A 130 16.30 3.25 19.85
C THR A 130 17.56 2.51 20.28
N ILE A 131 18.64 2.77 19.59
CA ILE A 131 19.98 2.20 19.84
C ILE A 131 20.91 3.39 20.08
N VAL A 132 21.53 3.41 21.25
CA VAL A 132 22.61 4.35 21.57
C VAL A 132 23.92 3.60 21.50
N LYS A 133 24.82 4.09 20.67
CA LYS A 133 26.23 3.64 20.61
C LYS A 133 27.08 4.68 21.30
N LYS A 134 27.94 4.21 22.20
CA LYS A 134 28.89 5.07 22.94
C LYS A 134 30.27 4.97 22.31
#